data_0dd4ec97ecafa26699a838037b17dedb
#
_entry.id   0dd4ec97ecafa26699a838037b17dedb
#
_cell.length_a   1.000
_cell.length_b   1.000
_cell.length_c   1.000
_cell.angle_alpha   90.00
_cell.angle_beta   90.00
_cell.angle_gamma   90.00
#
_symmetry.space_group_name_H-M   'P 1'
#
loop_
_entity.id
_entity.type
_entity.pdbx_description
1 polymer ?
#
loop_
_entity_poly.entity_id
_entity_poly.type
_entity_poly.pdbx_seq_one_letter_code
_entity_poly.pdbx_strand_id
1 'polypeptide(L)'
;MTKIIDADGHIVEPRTFWQDYVDPKYRERLPRITKDANGIDRIAFGDRISTNSIYPPAAMCIPGGMANTELMRRLTWDDLRPGSYDPHARLADMDAEAIDISVLFPSIGLGFVGIRDPELSAAGCRAYNDWMADFCHVAPARLRSVAPVPLNDVELALAEMRRVVNKHGVKAVVVRSNPYNDRRLSDPAYDPFWAEAQELGCTIALHAAVTGDMPTAGFDRYHDFFQRMIISHPLEQQMACMDIICGGVLDKYPRLRVAFLEAGGGWIPYWLGRLDEFYEKIGHMVPKAKMKPSEYFRRQCFCSCEPDDVSLKAATALGVDEYLMWASDYPHYDCVFPCAVKD
;
A
#
# COMPACT_ATOMS: atom_id res chain seq x y z
N MET A 1 -7.77 26.33 -11.74
CA MET A 1 -8.12 25.72 -10.45
C MET A 1 -7.04 24.72 -10.09
N THR A 2 -6.66 24.63 -8.84
CA THR A 2 -5.72 23.60 -8.35
C THR A 2 -6.45 22.26 -8.42
N LYS A 3 -5.79 21.21 -8.93
CA LYS A 3 -6.36 19.86 -8.95
C LYS A 3 -6.23 19.21 -7.60
N ILE A 4 -7.28 18.49 -7.19
CA ILE A 4 -7.26 17.64 -6.00
C ILE A 4 -6.88 16.24 -6.44
N ILE A 5 -5.78 15.73 -5.88
CA ILE A 5 -5.24 14.40 -6.18
C ILE A 5 -5.31 13.56 -4.92
N ASP A 6 -6.07 12.49 -4.97
CA ASP A 6 -6.07 11.45 -3.97
C ASP A 6 -4.89 10.52 -4.23
N ALA A 7 -3.89 10.57 -3.34
CA ALA A 7 -2.62 9.86 -3.54
C ALA A 7 -2.63 8.42 -2.97
N ASP A 8 -3.68 8.05 -2.24
CA ASP A 8 -3.86 6.74 -1.63
C ASP A 8 -5.36 6.43 -1.54
N GLY A 9 -5.93 6.09 -2.68
CA GLY A 9 -7.27 5.55 -2.78
C GLY A 9 -7.19 4.05 -3.07
N HIS A 10 -8.18 3.29 -2.65
CA HIS A 10 -8.19 1.85 -2.83
C HIS A 10 -9.28 1.37 -3.79
N ILE A 11 -9.02 0.18 -4.34
CA ILE A 11 -9.98 -0.57 -5.13
C ILE A 11 -10.16 -1.95 -4.48
N VAL A 12 -11.38 -2.47 -4.51
CA VAL A 12 -11.68 -3.77 -3.89
C VAL A 12 -12.00 -4.76 -5.00
N GLU A 13 -11.27 -5.86 -5.04
CA GLU A 13 -11.40 -6.87 -6.07
C GLU A 13 -12.78 -7.54 -5.99
N PRO A 14 -13.64 -7.44 -7.03
CA PRO A 14 -14.97 -8.06 -7.02
C PRO A 14 -14.86 -9.58 -7.10
N ARG A 15 -15.93 -10.31 -6.73
CA ARG A 15 -15.92 -11.78 -6.79
C ARG A 15 -15.59 -12.34 -8.17
N THR A 16 -15.93 -11.62 -9.23
CA THR A 16 -15.65 -12.02 -10.62
C THR A 16 -14.17 -11.93 -10.98
N PHE A 17 -13.37 -11.11 -10.27
CA PHE A 17 -11.96 -10.91 -10.53
C PHE A 17 -11.20 -12.25 -10.68
N TRP A 18 -11.42 -13.20 -9.75
CA TRP A 18 -10.73 -14.49 -9.78
C TRP A 18 -11.09 -15.34 -10.99
N GLN A 19 -12.31 -15.22 -11.52
CA GLN A 19 -12.76 -15.95 -12.70
C GLN A 19 -12.29 -15.29 -13.98
N ASP A 20 -12.30 -13.98 -14.04
CA ASP A 20 -12.09 -13.20 -15.26
C ASP A 20 -10.61 -12.97 -15.56
N TYR A 21 -9.77 -12.78 -14.53
CA TYR A 21 -8.38 -12.37 -14.69
C TYR A 21 -7.35 -13.39 -14.20
N VAL A 22 -7.69 -14.22 -13.21
CA VAL A 22 -6.72 -15.18 -12.66
C VAL A 22 -6.67 -16.45 -13.50
N ASP A 23 -5.45 -16.87 -13.88
CA ASP A 23 -5.23 -18.18 -14.55
C ASP A 23 -5.86 -19.30 -13.71
N PRO A 24 -6.70 -20.19 -14.32
CA PRO A 24 -7.42 -21.25 -13.63
C PRO A 24 -6.59 -22.08 -12.65
N LYS A 25 -5.32 -22.34 -12.98
CA LYS A 25 -4.41 -23.14 -12.14
C LYS A 25 -4.03 -22.50 -10.81
N TYR A 26 -4.23 -21.16 -10.67
CA TYR A 26 -3.91 -20.40 -9.47
C TYR A 26 -5.12 -19.94 -8.67
N ARG A 27 -6.34 -20.00 -9.23
CA ARG A 27 -7.57 -19.46 -8.64
C ARG A 27 -7.82 -19.94 -7.22
N GLU A 28 -7.68 -21.25 -7.00
CA GLU A 28 -7.92 -21.85 -5.68
C GLU A 28 -6.77 -21.61 -4.69
N ARG A 29 -5.60 -21.22 -5.17
CA ARG A 29 -4.40 -21.04 -4.34
C ARG A 29 -4.19 -19.60 -3.89
N LEU A 30 -4.64 -18.61 -4.68
CA LEU A 30 -4.56 -17.19 -4.33
C LEU A 30 -5.53 -16.84 -3.20
N PRO A 31 -5.24 -15.78 -2.43
CA PRO A 31 -6.20 -15.19 -1.50
C PRO A 31 -7.52 -14.90 -2.20
N ARG A 32 -8.60 -15.43 -1.69
CA ARG A 32 -9.95 -15.24 -2.27
C ARG A 32 -11.02 -15.14 -1.20
N ILE A 33 -12.13 -14.52 -1.56
CA ILE A 33 -13.31 -14.44 -0.69
C ILE A 33 -14.10 -15.75 -0.78
N THR A 34 -14.30 -16.40 0.34
CA THR A 34 -15.10 -17.62 0.49
C THR A 34 -16.03 -17.52 1.70
N LYS A 35 -17.00 -18.43 1.80
CA LYS A 35 -17.87 -18.50 2.98
C LYS A 35 -17.37 -19.56 3.94
N ASP A 36 -17.37 -19.24 5.26
CA ASP A 36 -17.13 -20.21 6.30
C ASP A 36 -18.37 -21.10 6.54
N ALA A 37 -18.27 -22.04 7.49
CA ALA A 37 -19.37 -22.94 7.84
C ALA A 37 -20.65 -22.23 8.32
N ASN A 38 -20.56 -20.97 8.74
CA ASN A 38 -21.67 -20.14 9.18
C ASN A 38 -22.20 -19.21 8.06
N GLY A 39 -21.66 -19.33 6.85
CA GLY A 39 -22.04 -18.50 5.72
C GLY A 39 -21.41 -17.11 5.73
N ILE A 40 -20.45 -16.85 6.61
CA ILE A 40 -19.78 -15.56 6.74
C ILE A 40 -18.61 -15.50 5.76
N ASP A 41 -18.46 -14.38 5.07
CA ASP A 41 -17.35 -14.15 4.15
C ASP A 41 -16.00 -14.12 4.90
N ARG A 42 -15.02 -14.83 4.34
CA ARG A 42 -13.65 -14.96 4.86
C ARG A 42 -12.65 -14.88 3.72
N ILE A 43 -11.42 -14.52 4.04
CA ILE A 43 -10.30 -14.67 3.11
C ILE A 43 -9.75 -16.09 3.27
N ALA A 44 -9.69 -16.84 2.18
CA ALA A 44 -9.03 -18.15 2.13
C ALA A 44 -7.73 -18.08 1.35
N PHE A 45 -6.74 -18.85 1.79
CA PHE A 45 -5.46 -19.10 1.14
C PHE A 45 -5.36 -20.60 0.85
N GLY A 46 -5.56 -21.01 -0.38
CA GLY A 46 -5.75 -22.42 -0.68
C GLY A 46 -6.94 -22.98 0.10
N ASP A 47 -6.77 -24.10 0.78
CA ASP A 47 -7.81 -24.74 1.60
C ASP A 47 -7.93 -24.15 3.03
N ARG A 48 -7.07 -23.21 3.40
CA ARG A 48 -7.08 -22.60 4.73
C ARG A 48 -7.85 -21.29 4.73
N ILE A 49 -8.87 -21.20 5.56
CA ILE A 49 -9.51 -19.93 5.90
C ILE A 49 -8.57 -19.16 6.83
N SER A 50 -8.33 -17.88 6.51
CA SER A 50 -7.53 -17.01 7.36
C SER A 50 -8.18 -16.87 8.73
N THR A 51 -7.42 -17.20 9.78
CA THR A 51 -7.82 -16.99 11.17
C THR A 51 -7.37 -15.62 11.70
N ASN A 52 -6.60 -14.87 10.91
CA ASN A 52 -6.08 -13.57 11.32
C ASN A 52 -7.15 -12.47 11.34
N SER A 53 -8.28 -12.70 10.65
CA SER A 53 -9.43 -11.80 10.70
C SER A 53 -10.61 -12.49 11.36
N ILE A 54 -10.90 -12.12 12.59
CA ILE A 54 -12.15 -12.50 13.31
C ILE A 54 -13.37 -11.82 12.66
N TYR A 55 -13.14 -10.80 11.83
CA TYR A 55 -14.17 -9.99 11.19
C TYR A 55 -14.33 -10.34 9.71
N PRO A 56 -15.54 -10.19 9.14
CA PRO A 56 -15.73 -10.29 7.70
C PRO A 56 -14.85 -9.29 6.96
N PRO A 57 -14.14 -9.69 5.89
CA PRO A 57 -13.26 -8.79 5.16
C PRO A 57 -14.00 -7.58 4.54
N ALA A 58 -15.29 -7.72 4.22
CA ALA A 58 -16.11 -6.62 3.75
C ALA A 58 -16.20 -5.45 4.73
N ALA A 59 -16.18 -5.73 6.05
CA ALA A 59 -16.21 -4.68 7.05
C ALA A 59 -14.99 -3.74 6.98
N MET A 60 -13.84 -4.24 6.50
CA MET A 60 -12.62 -3.46 6.30
C MET A 60 -12.65 -2.62 5.01
N CYS A 61 -13.49 -3.00 4.05
CA CYS A 61 -13.56 -2.41 2.72
C CYS A 61 -14.83 -1.56 2.49
N ILE A 62 -15.50 -1.16 3.56
CA ILE A 62 -16.71 -0.32 3.52
C ILE A 62 -16.54 0.84 4.52
N PRO A 63 -16.70 2.11 4.10
CA PRO A 63 -16.61 3.25 5.00
C PRO A 63 -17.49 3.09 6.24
N GLY A 64 -16.87 3.21 7.42
CA GLY A 64 -17.56 2.99 8.71
C GLY A 64 -17.97 1.55 8.99
N GLY A 65 -17.57 0.57 8.16
CA GLY A 65 -17.95 -0.84 8.28
C GLY A 65 -17.55 -1.49 9.61
N MET A 66 -16.54 -0.96 10.27
CA MET A 66 -16.06 -1.43 11.57
C MET A 66 -16.57 -0.60 12.76
N ALA A 67 -17.56 0.28 12.58
CA ALA A 67 -18.06 1.18 13.62
C ALA A 67 -18.62 0.46 14.85
N ASN A 68 -19.17 -0.74 14.70
CA ASN A 68 -19.60 -1.59 15.82
C ASN A 68 -19.68 -3.06 15.42
N THR A 69 -19.66 -3.92 16.44
CA THR A 69 -19.61 -5.38 16.26
C THR A 69 -20.84 -5.96 15.55
N GLU A 70 -22.02 -5.37 15.73
CA GLU A 70 -23.25 -5.84 15.08
C GLU A 70 -23.19 -5.58 13.58
N LEU A 71 -22.82 -4.36 13.18
CA LEU A 71 -22.62 -3.99 11.79
C LEU A 71 -21.56 -4.87 11.12
N MET A 72 -20.37 -5.00 11.72
CA MET A 72 -19.29 -5.83 11.20
C MET A 72 -19.71 -7.25 10.83
N ARG A 73 -20.51 -7.89 11.73
CA ARG A 73 -20.95 -9.29 11.55
C ARG A 73 -21.98 -9.48 10.43
N ARG A 74 -22.65 -8.41 10.02
CA ARG A 74 -23.71 -8.45 9.00
C ARG A 74 -23.20 -8.16 7.60
N LEU A 75 -22.07 -7.44 7.47
CA LEU A 75 -21.54 -7.05 6.19
C LEU A 75 -20.97 -8.24 5.43
N THR A 76 -21.31 -8.27 4.15
CA THR A 76 -20.87 -9.27 3.19
C THR A 76 -20.14 -8.60 2.03
N TRP A 77 -19.46 -9.38 1.20
CA TRP A 77 -18.81 -8.85 0.00
C TRP A 77 -19.79 -8.27 -1.03
N ASP A 78 -21.06 -8.61 -0.91
CA ASP A 78 -22.13 -8.11 -1.77
C ASP A 78 -22.65 -6.72 -1.32
N ASP A 79 -22.25 -6.27 -0.11
CA ASP A 79 -22.55 -4.94 0.44
C ASP A 79 -21.52 -3.87 0.05
N LEU A 80 -20.46 -4.24 -0.66
CA LEU A 80 -19.43 -3.30 -1.13
C LEU A 80 -20.07 -2.18 -1.98
N ARG A 81 -19.59 -0.95 -1.76
CA ARG A 81 -20.02 0.17 -2.59
C ARG A 81 -19.60 -0.02 -4.05
N PRO A 82 -20.46 0.26 -5.04
CA PRO A 82 -20.07 0.13 -6.45
C PRO A 82 -18.80 0.90 -6.81
N GLY A 83 -18.56 2.10 -6.25
CA GLY A 83 -17.35 2.89 -6.47
C GLY A 83 -16.05 2.20 -6.01
N SER A 84 -16.13 1.13 -5.23
CA SER A 84 -14.97 0.36 -4.84
C SER A 84 -14.48 -0.65 -5.91
N TYR A 85 -15.31 -1.00 -6.90
CA TYR A 85 -14.99 -2.01 -7.92
C TYR A 85 -15.49 -1.70 -9.35
N ASP A 86 -16.34 -0.69 -9.52
CA ASP A 86 -16.84 -0.25 -10.82
C ASP A 86 -16.26 1.13 -11.17
N PRO A 87 -15.57 1.31 -12.33
CA PRO A 87 -14.90 2.55 -12.67
C PRO A 87 -15.87 3.73 -12.90
N HIS A 88 -17.08 3.49 -13.39
CA HIS A 88 -18.05 4.57 -13.61
C HIS A 88 -18.64 5.05 -12.29
N ALA A 89 -18.95 4.13 -11.38
CA ALA A 89 -19.39 4.47 -10.05
C ALA A 89 -18.26 5.17 -9.25
N ARG A 90 -16.97 4.75 -9.41
CA ARG A 90 -15.83 5.44 -8.82
C ARG A 90 -15.72 6.88 -9.30
N LEU A 91 -15.90 7.13 -10.59
CA LEU A 91 -15.89 8.49 -11.14
C LEU A 91 -17.00 9.35 -10.56
N ALA A 92 -18.20 8.78 -10.35
CA ALA A 92 -19.30 9.50 -9.72
C ALA A 92 -19.02 9.83 -8.24
N ASP A 93 -18.42 8.90 -7.48
CA ASP A 93 -17.99 9.15 -6.11
C ASP A 93 -16.90 10.26 -6.06
N MET A 94 -15.92 10.21 -6.98
CA MET A 94 -14.88 11.26 -7.10
C MET A 94 -15.47 12.63 -7.45
N ASP A 95 -16.46 12.69 -8.33
CA ASP A 95 -17.13 13.95 -8.67
C ASP A 95 -17.88 14.52 -7.47
N ALA A 96 -18.54 13.68 -6.68
CA ALA A 96 -19.22 14.09 -5.44
C ALA A 96 -18.27 14.65 -4.40
N GLU A 97 -17.03 14.14 -4.34
CA GLU A 97 -15.95 14.58 -3.43
C GLU A 97 -15.06 15.67 -4.03
N ALA A 98 -15.29 16.11 -5.27
CA ALA A 98 -14.43 17.06 -5.99
C ALA A 98 -12.99 16.57 -6.20
N ILE A 99 -12.77 15.26 -6.28
CA ILE A 99 -11.47 14.64 -6.54
C ILE A 99 -11.22 14.58 -8.04
N ASP A 100 -10.17 15.24 -8.54
CA ASP A 100 -9.83 15.24 -9.96
C ASP A 100 -9.13 13.96 -10.41
N ILE A 101 -8.21 13.44 -9.59
CA ILE A 101 -7.39 12.26 -9.89
C ILE A 101 -7.33 11.38 -8.65
N SER A 102 -7.52 10.08 -8.82
CA SER A 102 -7.26 9.09 -7.75
C SER A 102 -6.18 8.11 -8.18
N VAL A 103 -5.20 7.92 -7.30
CA VAL A 103 -4.14 6.93 -7.39
C VAL A 103 -4.61 5.71 -6.62
N LEU A 104 -4.79 4.58 -7.33
CA LEU A 104 -5.56 3.43 -6.86
C LEU A 104 -4.65 2.26 -6.48
N PHE A 105 -4.76 1.86 -5.23
CA PHE A 105 -4.05 0.73 -4.64
C PHE A 105 -4.95 -0.51 -4.51
N PRO A 106 -4.36 -1.73 -4.47
CA PRO A 106 -5.11 -2.94 -4.19
C PRO A 106 -5.57 -3.01 -2.73
N SER A 107 -6.66 -3.72 -2.46
CA SER A 107 -7.07 -4.11 -1.11
C SER A 107 -6.65 -5.57 -0.82
N ILE A 108 -7.33 -6.56 -1.42
CA ILE A 108 -6.93 -7.98 -1.29
C ILE A 108 -5.57 -8.22 -1.97
N GLY A 109 -5.31 -7.55 -3.07
CA GLY A 109 -4.07 -7.65 -3.85
C GLY A 109 -2.81 -7.22 -3.09
N LEU A 110 -2.90 -6.42 -2.02
CA LEU A 110 -1.78 -6.19 -1.10
C LEU A 110 -1.30 -7.50 -0.45
N GLY A 111 -2.18 -8.49 -0.33
CA GLY A 111 -1.80 -9.84 0.12
C GLY A 111 -1.01 -10.62 -0.93
N PHE A 112 -1.14 -10.31 -2.23
CA PHE A 112 -0.45 -11.06 -3.29
C PHE A 112 1.07 -10.89 -3.21
N VAL A 113 1.55 -9.67 -2.92
CA VAL A 113 2.99 -9.40 -2.80
C VAL A 113 3.63 -10.07 -1.58
N GLY A 114 2.83 -10.48 -0.59
CA GLY A 114 3.30 -11.18 0.61
C GLY A 114 3.27 -12.72 0.51
N ILE A 115 2.86 -13.29 -0.62
CA ILE A 115 2.82 -14.74 -0.83
C ILE A 115 4.24 -15.28 -0.98
N ARG A 116 4.62 -16.30 -0.20
CA ARG A 116 5.98 -16.88 -0.23
C ARG A 116 6.33 -17.59 -1.53
N ASP A 117 5.35 -18.24 -2.17
CA ASP A 117 5.53 -18.88 -3.50
C ASP A 117 5.66 -17.78 -4.57
N PRO A 118 6.85 -17.59 -5.19
CA PRO A 118 7.08 -16.50 -6.12
C PRO A 118 6.22 -16.55 -7.38
N GLU A 119 5.96 -17.76 -7.91
CA GLU A 119 5.11 -17.92 -9.11
C GLU A 119 3.65 -17.58 -8.80
N LEU A 120 3.17 -17.99 -7.63
CA LEU A 120 1.82 -17.68 -7.19
C LEU A 120 1.65 -16.18 -6.92
N SER A 121 2.63 -15.56 -6.26
CA SER A 121 2.68 -14.11 -6.06
C SER A 121 2.65 -13.36 -7.40
N ALA A 122 3.51 -13.75 -8.35
CA ALA A 122 3.57 -13.14 -9.67
C ALA A 122 2.26 -13.31 -10.46
N ALA A 123 1.60 -14.46 -10.34
CA ALA A 123 0.31 -14.70 -11.00
C ALA A 123 -0.79 -13.78 -10.44
N GLY A 124 -0.84 -13.61 -9.12
CA GLY A 124 -1.78 -12.68 -8.47
C GLY A 124 -1.53 -11.23 -8.86
N CYS A 125 -0.28 -10.78 -8.78
CA CYS A 125 0.12 -9.44 -9.19
C CYS A 125 -0.24 -9.15 -10.66
N ARG A 126 0.07 -10.08 -11.56
CA ARG A 126 -0.24 -9.93 -12.99
C ARG A 126 -1.74 -9.84 -13.24
N ALA A 127 -2.54 -10.70 -12.63
CA ALA A 127 -4.00 -10.69 -12.77
C ALA A 127 -4.58 -9.34 -12.30
N TYR A 128 -4.14 -8.85 -11.15
CA TYR A 128 -4.54 -7.56 -10.63
C TYR A 128 -4.16 -6.42 -11.58
N ASN A 129 -2.93 -6.42 -12.07
CA ASN A 129 -2.44 -5.36 -12.95
C ASN A 129 -3.17 -5.32 -14.29
N ASP A 130 -3.56 -6.47 -14.85
CA ASP A 130 -4.33 -6.53 -16.08
C ASP A 130 -5.78 -6.03 -15.83
N TRP A 131 -6.41 -6.42 -14.72
CA TRP A 131 -7.72 -5.89 -14.31
C TRP A 131 -7.70 -4.38 -14.12
N MET A 132 -6.69 -3.85 -13.41
CA MET A 132 -6.57 -2.42 -13.16
C MET A 132 -6.26 -1.61 -14.42
N ALA A 133 -5.57 -2.22 -15.39
CA ALA A 133 -5.39 -1.58 -16.70
C ALA A 133 -6.74 -1.36 -17.40
N ASP A 134 -7.63 -2.36 -17.39
CA ASP A 134 -8.97 -2.26 -17.96
C ASP A 134 -9.84 -1.26 -17.16
N PHE A 135 -9.77 -1.31 -15.82
CA PHE A 135 -10.48 -0.38 -14.94
C PHE A 135 -10.10 1.09 -15.22
N CYS A 136 -8.81 1.39 -15.24
CA CYS A 136 -8.31 2.74 -15.44
C CYS A 136 -8.46 3.24 -16.89
N HIS A 137 -8.60 2.32 -17.86
CA HIS A 137 -8.80 2.67 -19.26
C HIS A 137 -10.08 3.48 -19.51
N VAL A 138 -11.08 3.36 -18.66
CA VAL A 138 -12.34 4.13 -18.74
C VAL A 138 -12.10 5.64 -18.63
N ALA A 139 -11.17 6.06 -17.77
CA ALA A 139 -10.81 7.47 -17.59
C ALA A 139 -9.31 7.61 -17.21
N PRO A 140 -8.38 7.36 -18.14
CA PRO A 140 -6.94 7.28 -17.82
C PRO A 140 -6.32 8.61 -17.38
N ALA A 141 -7.03 9.73 -17.55
CA ALA A 141 -6.62 11.04 -17.02
C ALA A 141 -6.96 11.21 -15.53
N ARG A 142 -7.89 10.44 -15.01
CA ARG A 142 -8.43 10.55 -13.64
C ARG A 142 -8.13 9.35 -12.77
N LEU A 143 -8.13 8.14 -13.33
CA LEU A 143 -7.89 6.88 -12.63
C LEU A 143 -6.46 6.42 -12.92
N ARG A 144 -5.64 6.26 -11.88
CA ARG A 144 -4.24 5.88 -11.96
C ARG A 144 -3.98 4.67 -11.08
N SER A 145 -3.59 3.54 -11.67
CA SER A 145 -3.24 2.36 -10.91
C SER A 145 -1.81 2.41 -10.37
N VAL A 146 -1.62 1.86 -9.19
CA VAL A 146 -0.33 1.43 -8.65
C VAL A 146 -0.26 -0.09 -8.78
N ALA A 147 0.82 -0.60 -9.37
CA ALA A 147 0.92 -2.01 -9.69
C ALA A 147 1.65 -2.81 -8.60
N PRO A 148 1.02 -3.81 -7.95
CA PRO A 148 1.74 -4.74 -7.10
C PRO A 148 2.75 -5.56 -7.90
N VAL A 149 3.96 -5.75 -7.32
CA VAL A 149 5.03 -6.56 -7.90
C VAL A 149 5.60 -7.55 -6.89
N PRO A 150 5.96 -8.78 -7.31
CA PRO A 150 6.34 -9.87 -6.42
C PRO A 150 7.81 -9.78 -5.98
N LEU A 151 8.17 -8.85 -5.07
CA LEU A 151 9.55 -8.59 -4.67
C LEU A 151 10.23 -9.76 -3.90
N ASN A 152 9.49 -10.78 -3.55
CA ASN A 152 10.04 -12.04 -3.05
C ASN A 152 10.92 -12.78 -4.08
N ASP A 153 10.77 -12.44 -5.37
CA ASP A 153 11.68 -12.83 -6.46
C ASP A 153 12.00 -11.60 -7.32
N VAL A 154 13.27 -11.21 -7.35
CA VAL A 154 13.71 -9.98 -8.01
C VAL A 154 13.48 -10.03 -9.52
N GLU A 155 13.73 -11.17 -10.17
CA GLU A 155 13.57 -11.30 -11.62
C GLU A 155 12.09 -11.22 -12.03
N LEU A 156 11.20 -11.84 -11.26
CA LEU A 156 9.76 -11.75 -11.48
C LEU A 156 9.26 -10.32 -11.21
N ALA A 157 9.78 -9.64 -10.18
CA ALA A 157 9.45 -8.25 -9.90
C ALA A 157 9.89 -7.31 -11.03
N LEU A 158 11.12 -7.49 -11.55
CA LEU A 158 11.64 -6.73 -12.69
C LEU A 158 10.80 -6.95 -13.95
N ALA A 159 10.48 -8.21 -14.25
CA ALA A 159 9.68 -8.56 -15.41
C ALA A 159 8.30 -7.90 -15.36
N GLU A 160 7.63 -7.95 -14.19
CA GLU A 160 6.31 -7.36 -14.03
C GLU A 160 6.38 -5.83 -14.02
N MET A 161 7.35 -5.20 -13.34
CA MET A 161 7.54 -3.74 -13.36
C MET A 161 7.74 -3.23 -14.79
N ARG A 162 8.63 -3.85 -15.58
CA ARG A 162 8.82 -3.51 -16.99
C ARG A 162 7.55 -3.65 -17.80
N ARG A 163 6.81 -4.73 -17.57
CA ARG A 163 5.55 -4.99 -18.26
C ARG A 163 4.52 -3.91 -18.01
N VAL A 164 4.26 -3.58 -16.76
CA VAL A 164 3.22 -2.58 -16.40
C VAL A 164 3.59 -1.16 -16.83
N VAL A 165 4.86 -0.80 -16.70
CA VAL A 165 5.34 0.52 -17.17
C VAL A 165 5.23 0.64 -18.69
N ASN A 166 5.71 -0.36 -19.44
CA ASN A 166 5.77 -0.26 -20.90
C ASN A 166 4.42 -0.54 -21.57
N LYS A 167 3.63 -1.48 -21.06
CA LYS A 167 2.36 -1.88 -21.66
C LYS A 167 1.19 -1.02 -21.18
N HIS A 168 1.15 -0.69 -19.90
CA HIS A 168 0.00 -0.03 -19.28
C HIS A 168 0.28 1.43 -18.87
N GLY A 169 1.52 1.92 -19.03
CA GLY A 169 1.91 3.29 -18.70
C GLY A 169 1.89 3.59 -17.18
N VAL A 170 1.94 2.56 -16.35
CA VAL A 170 1.99 2.70 -14.89
C VAL A 170 3.23 3.50 -14.47
N LYS A 171 3.09 4.34 -13.44
CA LYS A 171 4.15 5.22 -12.94
C LYS A 171 4.59 4.92 -11.51
N ALA A 172 3.91 3.99 -10.85
CA ALA A 172 4.28 3.55 -9.52
C ALA A 172 4.01 2.04 -9.35
N VAL A 173 4.89 1.37 -8.62
CA VAL A 173 4.67 -0.01 -8.19
C VAL A 173 4.60 -0.07 -6.67
N VAL A 174 3.78 -0.99 -6.15
CA VAL A 174 3.64 -1.18 -4.71
C VAL A 174 4.32 -2.47 -4.26
N VAL A 175 5.08 -2.32 -3.18
CA VAL A 175 5.67 -3.40 -2.39
C VAL A 175 5.39 -3.17 -0.91
N ARG A 176 5.51 -4.21 -0.10
CA ARG A 176 5.36 -4.11 1.35
C ARG A 176 6.61 -3.50 1.98
N SER A 177 6.42 -2.74 3.05
CA SER A 177 7.50 -2.22 3.90
C SER A 177 8.22 -3.30 4.71
N ASN A 178 7.58 -4.46 4.87
CA ASN A 178 8.10 -5.61 5.62
C ASN A 178 9.31 -6.28 4.92
N PRO A 179 10.16 -7.01 5.66
CA PRO A 179 11.21 -7.83 5.07
C PRO A 179 10.65 -8.94 4.19
N TYR A 180 11.23 -9.14 3.00
CA TYR A 180 10.95 -10.26 2.12
C TYR A 180 12.01 -11.35 2.28
N ASN A 181 11.61 -12.61 2.48
CA ASN A 181 12.54 -13.73 2.61
C ASN A 181 13.62 -13.48 3.68
N ASP A 182 13.23 -12.90 4.81
CA ASP A 182 14.11 -12.48 5.91
C ASP A 182 15.22 -11.46 5.52
N ARG A 183 15.03 -10.77 4.37
CA ARG A 183 15.92 -9.72 3.89
C ARG A 183 15.29 -8.34 4.07
N ARG A 184 16.08 -7.41 4.54
CA ARG A 184 15.71 -5.99 4.61
C ARG A 184 15.67 -5.39 3.21
N LEU A 185 14.90 -4.34 3.02
CA LEU A 185 14.79 -3.63 1.74
C LEU A 185 16.14 -3.09 1.21
N SER A 186 17.08 -2.81 2.12
CA SER A 186 18.45 -2.39 1.78
C SER A 186 19.41 -3.54 1.45
N ASP A 187 18.95 -4.79 1.42
CA ASP A 187 19.79 -5.93 1.03
C ASP A 187 20.27 -5.75 -0.42
N PRO A 188 21.56 -5.95 -0.72
CA PRO A 188 22.09 -5.83 -2.08
C PRO A 188 21.42 -6.71 -3.13
N ALA A 189 20.74 -7.79 -2.74
CA ALA A 189 19.95 -8.61 -3.65
C ALA A 189 18.82 -7.81 -4.34
N TYR A 190 18.35 -6.71 -3.72
CA TYR A 190 17.33 -5.83 -4.31
C TYR A 190 17.91 -4.67 -5.13
N ASP A 191 19.22 -4.53 -5.24
CA ASP A 191 19.87 -3.50 -6.04
C ASP A 191 19.35 -3.43 -7.50
N PRO A 192 19.15 -4.56 -8.21
CA PRO A 192 18.59 -4.52 -9.56
C PRO A 192 17.18 -3.90 -9.61
N PHE A 193 16.36 -4.16 -8.58
CA PHE A 193 15.00 -3.62 -8.50
C PHE A 193 15.00 -2.09 -8.33
N TRP A 194 15.83 -1.56 -7.43
CA TRP A 194 15.96 -0.12 -7.22
C TRP A 194 16.54 0.60 -8.44
N ALA A 195 17.55 -0.02 -9.08
CA ALA A 195 18.14 0.51 -10.30
C ALA A 195 17.11 0.63 -11.43
N GLU A 196 16.35 -0.44 -11.68
CA GLU A 196 15.33 -0.46 -12.73
C GLU A 196 14.19 0.54 -12.47
N ALA A 197 13.72 0.64 -11.23
CA ALA A 197 12.69 1.60 -10.84
C ALA A 197 13.17 3.04 -11.14
N GLN A 198 14.42 3.36 -10.81
CA GLN A 198 15.02 4.65 -11.11
C GLN A 198 15.11 4.91 -12.63
N GLU A 199 15.56 3.95 -13.42
CA GLU A 199 15.71 4.10 -14.87
C GLU A 199 14.36 4.24 -15.59
N LEU A 200 13.35 3.52 -15.14
CA LEU A 200 11.99 3.64 -15.65
C LEU A 200 11.26 4.90 -15.16
N GLY A 201 11.84 5.64 -14.20
CA GLY A 201 11.17 6.76 -13.53
C GLY A 201 9.92 6.31 -12.78
N CYS A 202 9.92 5.07 -12.28
CA CYS A 202 8.83 4.46 -11.55
C CYS A 202 8.98 4.73 -10.05
N THR A 203 7.96 5.28 -9.42
CA THR A 203 7.93 5.50 -7.96
C THR A 203 7.70 4.16 -7.24
N ILE A 204 8.42 3.94 -6.16
CA ILE A 204 8.17 2.81 -5.28
C ILE A 204 7.25 3.25 -4.16
N ALA A 205 6.07 2.66 -4.11
CA ALA A 205 5.09 2.82 -3.04
C ALA A 205 5.32 1.72 -2.00
N LEU A 206 5.69 2.09 -0.79
CA LEU A 206 5.77 1.21 0.36
C LEU A 206 4.44 1.27 1.08
N HIS A 207 3.67 0.20 1.02
CA HIS A 207 2.34 0.14 1.60
C HIS A 207 2.27 -0.92 2.69
N ALA A 208 1.76 -0.55 3.85
CA ALA A 208 1.54 -1.47 4.94
C ALA A 208 0.35 -2.40 4.63
N ALA A 209 0.24 -3.51 5.30
CA ALA A 209 -0.95 -4.34 5.35
C ALA A 209 -0.85 -5.37 6.49
N VAL A 210 -1.98 -5.75 7.04
CA VAL A 210 -2.07 -6.75 8.13
C VAL A 210 -2.26 -8.19 7.62
N THR A 211 -2.20 -8.40 6.32
CA THR A 211 -2.43 -9.70 5.69
C THR A 211 -1.15 -10.30 5.13
N GLY A 212 -1.08 -11.62 5.07
CA GLY A 212 0.05 -12.37 4.51
C GLY A 212 0.94 -13.03 5.56
N ASP A 213 1.90 -13.81 5.08
CA ASP A 213 2.85 -14.59 5.90
C ASP A 213 4.16 -13.82 6.16
N MET A 214 4.13 -12.48 6.08
CA MET A 214 5.30 -11.65 6.29
C MET A 214 5.48 -11.30 7.77
N PRO A 215 6.72 -11.23 8.26
CA PRO A 215 7.01 -10.68 9.58
C PRO A 215 6.42 -9.26 9.67
N THR A 216 5.65 -8.99 10.72
CA THR A 216 4.99 -7.70 10.91
C THR A 216 5.17 -7.22 12.34
N ALA A 217 5.55 -5.96 12.51
CA ALA A 217 5.82 -5.35 13.79
C ALA A 217 4.65 -5.52 14.76
N GLY A 218 4.94 -5.96 15.97
CA GLY A 218 3.97 -6.14 17.05
C GLY A 218 3.12 -7.40 16.98
N PHE A 219 3.16 -8.19 15.89
CA PHE A 219 2.34 -9.40 15.76
C PHE A 219 2.80 -10.54 16.69
N ASP A 220 4.03 -10.52 17.13
CA ASP A 220 4.58 -11.41 18.15
C ASP A 220 4.10 -11.09 19.57
N ARG A 221 3.58 -9.87 19.80
CA ARG A 221 3.21 -9.33 21.11
C ARG A 221 1.72 -9.12 21.29
N TYR A 222 1.02 -8.74 20.23
CA TYR A 222 -0.38 -8.32 20.27
C TYR A 222 -1.25 -9.24 19.41
N HIS A 223 -2.44 -9.57 19.92
CA HIS A 223 -3.34 -10.52 19.27
C HIS A 223 -4.67 -9.92 18.83
N ASP A 224 -5.04 -8.75 19.37
CA ASP A 224 -6.23 -8.04 18.92
C ASP A 224 -5.97 -7.14 17.72
N PHE A 225 -7.00 -6.93 16.91
CA PHE A 225 -6.90 -6.17 15.67
C PHE A 225 -6.53 -4.70 15.94
N PHE A 226 -7.11 -4.08 16.96
CA PHE A 226 -6.87 -2.67 17.30
C PHE A 226 -5.38 -2.40 17.57
N GLN A 227 -4.76 -3.20 18.46
CA GLN A 227 -3.34 -3.02 18.78
C GLN A 227 -2.43 -3.31 17.58
N ARG A 228 -2.77 -4.33 16.78
CA ARG A 228 -2.01 -4.67 15.58
C ARG A 228 -2.03 -3.55 14.55
N MET A 229 -3.19 -2.94 14.29
CA MET A 229 -3.31 -1.83 13.34
C MET A 229 -2.47 -0.63 13.77
N ILE A 230 -2.60 -0.20 15.02
CA ILE A 230 -1.86 0.96 15.55
C ILE A 230 -0.34 0.79 15.46
N ILE A 231 0.17 -0.44 15.58
CA ILE A 231 1.60 -0.71 15.61
C ILE A 231 2.15 -1.04 14.23
N SER A 232 1.46 -1.91 13.49
CA SER A 232 2.01 -2.47 12.26
C SER A 232 2.30 -1.42 11.19
N HIS A 233 1.31 -0.59 10.87
CA HIS A 233 1.43 0.36 9.76
C HIS A 233 2.53 1.39 10.02
N PRO A 234 2.47 2.21 11.08
CA PRO A 234 3.47 3.26 11.26
C PRO A 234 4.87 2.71 11.56
N LEU A 235 5.01 1.62 12.33
CA LEU A 235 6.33 1.11 12.66
C LEU A 235 7.01 0.41 11.49
N GLU A 236 6.28 -0.32 10.65
CA GLU A 236 6.87 -0.91 9.44
C GLU A 236 7.35 0.18 8.48
N GLN A 237 6.59 1.27 8.31
CA GLN A 237 7.00 2.40 7.48
C GLN A 237 8.23 3.11 8.06
N GLN A 238 8.28 3.34 9.36
CA GLN A 238 9.44 3.93 10.03
C GLN A 238 10.69 3.06 9.88
N MET A 239 10.57 1.75 10.09
CA MET A 239 11.68 0.81 9.92
C MET A 239 12.16 0.75 8.46
N ALA A 240 11.25 0.69 7.50
CA ALA A 240 11.58 0.71 6.07
C ALA A 240 12.27 2.02 5.68
N CYS A 241 11.78 3.17 6.14
CA CYS A 241 12.39 4.48 5.92
C CYS A 241 13.85 4.52 6.43
N MET A 242 14.07 4.09 7.66
CA MET A 242 15.41 4.00 8.24
C MET A 242 16.31 3.06 7.43
N ASP A 243 15.79 1.88 7.07
CA ASP A 243 16.55 0.86 6.36
C ASP A 243 17.01 1.32 4.98
N ILE A 244 16.13 1.89 4.15
CA ILE A 244 16.51 2.34 2.80
C ILE A 244 17.46 3.55 2.83
N ILE A 245 17.34 4.42 3.84
CA ILE A 245 18.23 5.58 4.02
C ILE A 245 19.60 5.09 4.55
N CYS A 246 19.63 4.47 5.72
CA CYS A 246 20.86 4.07 6.38
C CYS A 246 21.57 2.92 5.66
N GLY A 247 20.82 2.06 4.97
CA GLY A 247 21.32 1.01 4.11
C GLY A 247 21.92 1.51 2.78
N GLY A 248 21.74 2.81 2.45
CA GLY A 248 22.37 3.49 1.32
C GLY A 248 21.62 3.34 -0.01
N VAL A 249 20.39 2.86 -0.02
CA VAL A 249 19.58 2.74 -1.25
C VAL A 249 19.39 4.13 -1.89
N LEU A 250 18.98 5.12 -1.09
CA LEU A 250 18.73 6.48 -1.59
C LEU A 250 20.02 7.23 -1.97
N ASP A 251 21.17 6.86 -1.40
CA ASP A 251 22.46 7.38 -1.84
C ASP A 251 22.86 6.83 -3.21
N LYS A 252 22.69 5.52 -3.37
CA LYS A 252 23.07 4.79 -4.59
C LYS A 252 22.17 5.13 -5.78
N TYR A 253 20.88 5.40 -5.52
CA TYR A 253 19.87 5.70 -6.54
C TYR A 253 19.24 7.08 -6.34
N PRO A 254 19.95 8.17 -6.67
CA PRO A 254 19.54 9.54 -6.29
C PRO A 254 18.32 10.09 -7.05
N ARG A 255 17.87 9.44 -8.12
CA ARG A 255 16.62 9.79 -8.83
C ARG A 255 15.43 8.90 -8.44
N LEU A 256 15.67 7.86 -7.64
CA LEU A 256 14.60 6.99 -7.13
C LEU A 256 13.64 7.82 -6.24
N ARG A 257 12.34 7.59 -6.39
CA ARG A 257 11.30 8.18 -5.53
C ARG A 257 10.61 7.09 -4.74
N VAL A 258 10.37 7.36 -3.47
CA VAL A 258 9.72 6.44 -2.54
C VAL A 258 8.57 7.15 -1.84
N ALA A 259 7.42 6.51 -1.79
CA ALA A 259 6.26 6.96 -1.05
C ALA A 259 5.95 5.99 0.10
N PHE A 260 5.73 6.52 1.31
CA PHE A 260 5.30 5.78 2.48
C PHE A 260 3.82 6.01 2.69
N LEU A 261 3.03 4.94 2.72
CA LEU A 261 1.57 5.02 2.63
C LEU A 261 0.89 4.39 3.85
N GLU A 262 -0.31 4.85 4.15
CA GLU A 262 -1.18 4.32 5.20
C GLU A 262 -0.51 4.24 6.60
N ALA A 263 0.12 5.35 7.00
CA ALA A 263 0.80 5.43 8.31
C ALA A 263 0.65 6.80 9.00
N GLY A 264 -0.16 7.68 8.43
CA GLY A 264 -0.25 9.08 8.82
C GLY A 264 1.04 9.87 8.55
N GLY A 265 0.98 11.19 8.68
CA GLY A 265 2.12 12.09 8.46
C GLY A 265 2.90 12.46 9.72
N GLY A 266 2.32 12.24 10.88
CA GLY A 266 2.83 12.74 12.16
C GLY A 266 4.12 12.12 12.66
N TRP A 267 4.48 10.95 12.16
CA TRP A 267 5.72 10.28 12.53
C TRP A 267 6.97 10.92 11.87
N ILE A 268 6.81 11.61 10.75
CA ILE A 268 7.92 12.12 9.94
C ILE A 268 8.82 13.08 10.72
N PRO A 269 8.30 14.17 11.34
CA PRO A 269 9.18 15.12 12.06
C PRO A 269 9.95 14.46 13.19
N TYR A 270 9.28 13.61 13.98
CA TYR A 270 9.92 12.88 15.07
C TYR A 270 11.00 11.93 14.54
N TRP A 271 10.67 11.14 13.53
CA TRP A 271 11.57 10.10 13.01
C TRP A 271 12.82 10.68 12.35
N LEU A 272 12.63 11.69 11.51
CA LEU A 272 13.74 12.38 10.85
C LEU A 272 14.64 13.10 11.87
N GLY A 273 14.05 13.78 12.85
CA GLY A 273 14.81 14.40 13.93
C GLY A 273 15.61 13.37 14.73
N ARG A 274 15.01 12.20 15.02
CA ARG A 274 15.68 11.10 15.73
C ARG A 274 16.82 10.51 14.91
N LEU A 275 16.61 10.28 13.62
CA LEU A 275 17.64 9.75 12.72
C LEU A 275 18.81 10.74 12.57
N ASP A 276 18.54 12.03 12.39
CA ASP A 276 19.58 13.05 12.26
C ASP A 276 20.39 13.20 13.54
N GLU A 277 19.75 13.20 14.71
CA GLU A 277 20.43 13.26 16.01
C GLU A 277 21.44 12.11 16.17
N PHE A 278 21.04 10.89 15.82
CA PHE A 278 21.93 9.74 15.92
C PHE A 278 22.98 9.74 14.82
N TYR A 279 22.64 10.21 13.62
CA TYR A 279 23.63 10.34 12.54
C TYR A 279 24.74 11.32 12.92
N GLU A 280 24.43 12.43 13.57
CA GLU A 280 25.45 13.38 14.06
C GLU A 280 26.38 12.76 15.11
N LYS A 281 25.87 11.87 15.95
CA LYS A 281 26.63 11.25 17.04
C LYS A 281 27.43 10.04 16.61
N ILE A 282 26.82 9.16 15.82
CA ILE A 282 27.35 7.83 15.48
C ILE A 282 27.17 7.45 14.00
N GLY A 283 26.99 8.42 13.10
CA GLY A 283 26.76 8.18 11.65
C GLY A 283 27.87 7.37 10.97
N HIS A 284 29.09 7.35 11.55
CA HIS A 284 30.16 6.48 11.08
C HIS A 284 29.78 4.98 11.08
N MET A 285 28.77 4.57 11.87
CA MET A 285 28.26 3.20 11.89
C MET A 285 27.33 2.87 10.71
N VAL A 286 26.89 3.88 9.96
CA VAL A 286 26.08 3.74 8.75
C VAL A 286 26.76 4.37 7.52
N PRO A 287 27.96 3.87 7.15
CA PRO A 287 28.85 4.51 6.18
C PRO A 287 28.30 4.58 4.75
N LYS A 288 27.21 3.89 4.46
CA LYS A 288 26.53 3.94 3.16
C LYS A 288 25.71 5.23 2.99
N ALA A 289 25.21 5.82 4.08
CA ALA A 289 24.56 7.12 4.05
C ALA A 289 25.63 8.22 4.08
N LYS A 290 25.62 9.12 3.09
CA LYS A 290 26.61 10.20 2.93
C LYS A 290 26.10 11.59 3.34
N MET A 291 24.80 11.71 3.55
CA MET A 291 24.09 12.90 3.98
C MET A 291 23.27 12.60 5.24
N LYS A 292 22.76 13.61 5.90
CA LYS A 292 21.78 13.41 6.99
C LYS A 292 20.54 12.67 6.48
N PRO A 293 19.95 11.80 7.27
CA PRO A 293 18.73 11.09 6.91
C PRO A 293 17.59 11.99 6.41
N SER A 294 17.38 13.14 7.06
CA SER A 294 16.36 14.10 6.63
C SER A 294 16.62 14.69 5.24
N GLU A 295 17.88 14.82 4.81
CA GLU A 295 18.23 15.34 3.49
C GLU A 295 17.86 14.33 2.39
N TYR A 296 18.05 13.02 2.65
CA TYR A 296 17.57 11.98 1.72
C TYR A 296 16.05 11.99 1.63
N PHE A 297 15.36 12.07 2.77
CA PHE A 297 13.90 12.10 2.79
C PHE A 297 13.37 13.27 1.97
N ARG A 298 13.86 14.47 2.22
CA ARG A 298 13.46 15.69 1.49
C ARG A 298 13.75 15.62 0.00
N ARG A 299 14.77 14.91 -0.41
CA ARG A 299 15.16 14.77 -1.83
C ARG A 299 14.26 13.80 -2.59
N GLN A 300 13.80 12.70 -1.96
CA GLN A 300 13.30 11.52 -2.68
C GLN A 300 12.03 10.90 -2.09
N CYS A 301 11.61 11.29 -0.89
CA CYS A 301 10.53 10.62 -0.16
C CYS A 301 9.28 11.47 -0.03
N PHE A 302 8.14 10.80 0.02
CA PHE A 302 6.83 11.37 0.27
C PHE A 302 6.06 10.46 1.22
N CYS A 303 5.01 10.99 1.88
CA CYS A 303 4.17 10.23 2.79
C CYS A 303 2.70 10.58 2.59
N SER A 304 1.82 9.59 2.57
CA SER A 304 0.37 9.85 2.59
C SER A 304 -0.11 10.24 3.99
N CYS A 305 -1.16 11.03 4.03
CA CYS A 305 -1.85 11.41 5.26
C CYS A 305 -3.33 11.60 4.98
N GLU A 306 -4.16 11.10 5.88
CA GLU A 306 -5.60 11.22 5.84
C GLU A 306 -6.04 12.61 6.32
N PRO A 307 -7.24 13.10 5.92
CA PRO A 307 -7.70 14.45 6.24
C PRO A 307 -7.91 14.71 7.75
N ASP A 308 -8.23 13.66 8.51
CA ASP A 308 -8.46 13.73 9.96
C ASP A 308 -7.19 13.51 10.81
N ASP A 309 -6.00 13.39 10.19
CA ASP A 309 -4.74 13.27 10.91
C ASP A 309 -4.45 14.55 11.70
N VAL A 310 -4.69 14.50 13.00
CA VAL A 310 -4.50 15.63 13.92
C VAL A 310 -3.06 16.15 13.97
N SER A 311 -2.09 15.34 13.54
CA SER A 311 -0.67 15.68 13.54
C SER A 311 -0.25 16.58 12.37
N LEU A 312 -1.10 16.76 11.35
CA LEU A 312 -0.80 17.61 10.18
C LEU A 312 -0.43 19.04 10.57
N LYS A 313 -1.08 19.62 11.58
CA LYS A 313 -0.74 20.95 12.08
C LYS A 313 0.70 21.02 12.61
N ALA A 314 1.14 19.98 13.31
CA ALA A 314 2.51 19.89 13.81
C ALA A 314 3.51 19.67 12.67
N ALA A 315 3.17 18.82 11.71
CA ALA A 315 3.99 18.55 10.53
C ALA A 315 4.22 19.83 9.72
N THR A 316 3.15 20.61 9.46
CA THR A 316 3.23 21.92 8.79
C THR A 316 4.10 22.90 9.57
N ALA A 317 3.91 23.01 10.89
CA ALA A 317 4.72 23.90 11.73
C ALA A 317 6.21 23.55 11.75
N LEU A 318 6.55 22.29 11.44
CA LEU A 318 7.93 21.78 11.36
C LEU A 318 8.49 21.72 9.93
N GLY A 319 7.72 22.23 8.93
CA GLY A 319 8.16 22.38 7.55
C GLY A 319 8.34 21.05 6.81
N VAL A 320 7.48 20.08 7.09
CA VAL A 320 7.46 18.78 6.39
C VAL A 320 6.23 18.58 5.50
N ASP A 321 5.36 19.57 5.41
CA ASP A 321 4.15 19.56 4.59
C ASP A 321 4.40 19.40 3.09
N GLU A 322 5.55 19.87 2.58
CA GLU A 322 5.95 19.68 1.17
C GLU A 322 6.14 18.21 0.78
N TYR A 323 6.25 17.30 1.76
CA TYR A 323 6.46 15.87 1.56
C TYR A 323 5.20 15.05 1.85
N LEU A 324 4.13 15.73 2.26
CA LEU A 324 2.85 15.11 2.54
C LEU A 324 1.99 15.06 1.27
N MET A 325 1.32 13.95 1.09
CA MET A 325 0.35 13.72 0.03
C MET A 325 -1.01 13.46 0.68
N TRP A 326 -2.02 14.21 0.27
CA TRP A 326 -3.38 13.98 0.74
C TRP A 326 -3.88 12.63 0.23
N ALA A 327 -4.55 11.88 1.09
CA ALA A 327 -5.07 10.54 0.86
C ALA A 327 -6.48 10.40 1.42
N SER A 328 -7.36 9.74 0.67
CA SER A 328 -8.71 9.44 1.13
C SER A 328 -8.83 8.11 1.86
N ASP A 329 -7.96 7.17 1.53
CA ASP A 329 -8.07 5.75 1.86
C ASP A 329 -9.43 5.10 1.47
N TYR A 330 -10.22 5.79 0.64
CA TYR A 330 -11.52 5.29 0.20
C TYR A 330 -11.37 4.02 -0.65
N PRO A 331 -12.07 2.90 -0.36
CA PRO A 331 -13.27 2.79 0.48
C PRO A 331 -13.06 2.04 1.81
N HIS A 332 -11.89 2.11 2.42
CA HIS A 332 -11.62 1.39 3.67
C HIS A 332 -12.50 1.92 4.83
N TYR A 333 -12.54 1.15 5.94
CA TYR A 333 -13.47 1.37 7.05
C TYR A 333 -13.24 2.68 7.80
N ASP A 334 -12.02 3.16 7.82
CA ASP A 334 -11.54 4.33 8.52
C ASP A 334 -11.47 5.59 7.62
N CYS A 335 -11.72 5.46 6.31
CA CYS A 335 -11.77 6.60 5.43
C CYS A 335 -12.87 7.61 5.82
N VAL A 336 -12.57 8.89 5.60
CA VAL A 336 -13.58 9.97 5.71
C VAL A 336 -14.36 10.05 4.41
N PHE A 337 -15.49 9.36 4.34
CA PHE A 337 -16.38 9.39 3.17
C PHE A 337 -17.86 9.35 3.60
N PRO A 338 -18.74 10.21 3.07
CA PRO A 338 -18.45 11.37 2.21
C PRO A 338 -17.83 12.54 2.97
N CYS A 339 -17.29 13.50 2.24
CA CYS A 339 -16.73 14.78 2.71
C CYS A 339 -15.23 14.82 2.99
N ALA A 340 -14.46 13.87 2.48
CA ALA A 340 -12.99 13.83 2.67
C ALA A 340 -12.25 15.10 2.23
N VAL A 341 -12.78 15.85 1.25
CA VAL A 341 -12.16 17.09 0.75
C VAL A 341 -12.68 18.33 1.48
N LYS A 342 -13.76 18.23 2.23
CA LYS A 342 -14.36 19.38 2.93
C LYS A 342 -13.90 19.54 4.38
N ASP A 343 -13.37 18.47 4.95
CA ASP A 343 -12.83 18.42 6.30
C ASP A 343 -11.34 18.70 6.30
#